data_6f2b49b1052c589cdb20791e09fa634a
#
_entry.id   6f2b49b1052c589cdb20791e09fa634a
#
_cell.length_a   1.000
_cell.length_b   1.000
_cell.length_c   1.000
_cell.angle_alpha   90.00
_cell.angle_beta   90.00
_cell.angle_gamma   90.00
#
_symmetry.space_group_name_H-M   'P 1'
#
loop_
_entity.id
_entity.type
_entity.pdbx_description
1 polymer ?
#
loop_
_entity_poly.entity_id
_entity_poly.type
_entity_poly.pdbx_seq_one_letter_code
_entity_poly.pdbx_strand_id
1 'polypeptide(L)'
;MSLPLSLEGPAPPPRATDRLFFALLPDAPAAAAIASTAKRLKAEHGLKGRVLANSRLHVTLHFFGDHVGLPQALVDALSAAASQLHHAPFDVRFDHAMSFAGRPRRRPFVLRGSDEGLAALMDFRRALSEALVRDGLDHLVQARFTPHVTLLYDPQLRPPQPIEPIVWRVREFVLVDSLIGQSRHVPLARWPLQDASAAA
;
A
#
# COMPACT_ATOMS: atom_id res chain seq x y z
N MET A 1 -17.12 59.29 -3.34
CA MET A 1 -16.05 58.39 -2.91
C MET A 1 -16.68 57.03 -2.79
N SER A 2 -16.51 56.19 -3.82
CA SER A 2 -16.99 54.79 -3.83
C SER A 2 -15.85 53.88 -3.38
N LEU A 3 -16.08 53.15 -2.29
CA LEU A 3 -15.16 52.11 -1.81
C LEU A 3 -15.24 50.90 -2.76
N PRO A 4 -14.12 50.30 -3.16
CA PRO A 4 -14.14 49.06 -3.94
C PRO A 4 -14.58 47.90 -3.04
N LEU A 5 -15.70 47.27 -3.39
CA LEU A 5 -16.11 45.97 -2.85
C LEU A 5 -15.09 44.92 -3.31
N SER A 6 -14.20 44.49 -2.42
CA SER A 6 -13.34 43.30 -2.64
C SER A 6 -14.24 42.07 -2.65
N LEU A 7 -14.52 41.55 -3.84
CA LEU A 7 -15.10 40.23 -4.05
C LEU A 7 -14.00 39.18 -3.81
N GLU A 8 -13.69 38.91 -2.55
CA GLU A 8 -12.95 37.69 -2.21
C GLU A 8 -13.90 36.51 -2.46
N GLY A 9 -13.63 35.75 -3.52
CA GLY A 9 -14.33 34.51 -3.79
C GLY A 9 -14.09 33.49 -2.67
N PRO A 10 -14.97 32.49 -2.49
CA PRO A 10 -14.79 31.47 -1.44
C PRO A 10 -13.41 30.83 -1.53
N ALA A 11 -12.75 30.70 -0.37
CA ALA A 11 -11.45 30.07 -0.26
C ALA A 11 -11.50 28.65 -0.91
N PRO A 12 -10.48 28.24 -1.67
CA PRO A 12 -10.47 26.90 -2.26
C PRO A 12 -10.56 25.84 -1.15
N PRO A 13 -11.25 24.72 -1.39
CA PRO A 13 -11.37 23.66 -0.39
C PRO A 13 -10.00 23.18 0.06
N PRO A 14 -9.82 22.82 1.34
CA PRO A 14 -8.55 22.35 1.87
C PRO A 14 -8.12 21.08 1.13
N ARG A 15 -6.83 21.01 0.79
CA ARG A 15 -6.25 19.84 0.08
C ARG A 15 -5.93 18.75 1.07
N ALA A 16 -6.17 17.50 0.66
CA ALA A 16 -5.77 16.34 1.44
C ALA A 16 -4.25 16.34 1.66
N THR A 17 -3.84 16.07 2.89
CA THR A 17 -2.45 16.03 3.37
C THR A 17 -2.01 14.64 3.77
N ASP A 18 -2.94 13.78 4.14
CA ASP A 18 -2.72 12.46 4.74
C ASP A 18 -3.47 11.37 3.95
N ARG A 19 -2.86 10.20 3.84
CA ARG A 19 -3.42 9.04 3.15
C ARG A 19 -3.25 7.80 4.01
N LEU A 20 -4.36 7.20 4.44
CA LEU A 20 -4.35 6.03 5.31
C LEU A 20 -4.53 4.73 4.55
N PHE A 21 -3.74 3.71 4.93
CA PHE A 21 -3.91 2.34 4.42
C PHE A 21 -3.25 1.31 5.34
N PHE A 22 -3.80 0.10 5.37
CA PHE A 22 -3.08 -1.07 5.87
C PHE A 22 -2.11 -1.59 4.82
N ALA A 23 -0.93 -2.03 5.26
CA ALA A 23 0.12 -2.51 4.40
C ALA A 23 0.93 -3.67 4.97
N LEU A 24 1.52 -4.47 4.05
CA LEU A 24 2.67 -5.32 4.35
C LEU A 24 3.93 -4.61 3.86
N LEU A 25 4.98 -4.66 4.67
CA LEU A 25 6.28 -4.14 4.31
C LEU A 25 7.23 -5.31 4.01
N PRO A 26 8.04 -5.24 2.95
CA PRO A 26 9.10 -6.22 2.75
C PRO A 26 10.15 -6.08 3.85
N ASP A 27 10.72 -7.19 4.28
CA ASP A 27 11.92 -7.18 5.13
C ASP A 27 13.13 -6.57 4.41
N ALA A 28 14.22 -6.35 5.13
CA ALA A 28 15.38 -5.67 4.56
C ALA A 28 16.00 -6.42 3.36
N PRO A 29 16.17 -7.77 3.39
CA PRO A 29 16.63 -8.53 2.23
C PRO A 29 15.68 -8.42 1.03
N ALA A 30 14.36 -8.59 1.23
CA ALA A 30 13.37 -8.46 0.16
C ALA A 30 13.32 -7.04 -0.41
N ALA A 31 13.37 -6.01 0.44
CA ALA A 31 13.41 -4.61 0.00
C ALA A 31 14.64 -4.33 -0.88
N ALA A 32 15.81 -4.89 -0.54
CA ALA A 32 17.03 -4.78 -1.33
C ALA A 32 16.89 -5.50 -2.68
N ALA A 33 16.33 -6.72 -2.69
CA ALA A 33 16.06 -7.48 -3.91
C ALA A 33 15.07 -6.75 -4.84
N ILE A 34 13.98 -6.21 -4.28
CA ILE A 34 13.00 -5.41 -5.02
C ILE A 34 13.66 -4.18 -5.65
N ALA A 35 14.47 -3.44 -4.88
CA ALA A 35 15.15 -2.25 -5.37
C ALA A 35 16.17 -2.57 -6.48
N SER A 36 16.91 -3.67 -6.34
CA SER A 36 17.84 -4.15 -7.38
C SER A 36 17.10 -4.52 -8.65
N THR A 37 16.03 -5.31 -8.55
CA THR A 37 15.17 -5.71 -9.67
C THR A 37 14.56 -4.47 -10.35
N ALA A 38 14.07 -3.50 -9.59
CA ALA A 38 13.51 -2.27 -10.13
C ALA A 38 14.54 -1.47 -10.93
N LYS A 39 15.78 -1.35 -10.45
CA LYS A 39 16.88 -0.68 -11.15
C LYS A 39 17.25 -1.39 -12.46
N ARG A 40 17.39 -2.72 -12.41
CA ARG A 40 17.69 -3.56 -13.57
C ARG A 40 16.60 -3.41 -14.63
N LEU A 41 15.33 -3.62 -14.27
CA LEU A 41 14.20 -3.51 -15.21
C LEU A 41 14.03 -2.09 -15.76
N LYS A 42 14.29 -1.07 -14.94
CA LYS A 42 14.30 0.32 -15.42
C LYS A 42 15.34 0.52 -16.51
N ALA A 43 16.55 0.03 -16.34
CA ALA A 43 17.64 0.15 -17.33
C ALA A 43 17.32 -0.66 -18.59
N GLU A 44 16.89 -1.91 -18.42
CA GLU A 44 16.56 -2.85 -19.51
C GLU A 44 15.45 -2.33 -20.42
N HIS A 45 14.44 -1.70 -19.84
CA HIS A 45 13.29 -1.17 -20.60
C HIS A 45 13.39 0.33 -20.94
N GLY A 46 14.46 1.01 -20.55
CA GLY A 46 14.63 2.45 -20.80
C GLY A 46 13.58 3.31 -20.08
N LEU A 47 13.03 2.85 -18.94
CA LEU A 47 12.02 3.59 -18.19
C LEU A 47 12.62 4.86 -17.57
N LYS A 48 11.85 5.95 -17.57
CA LYS A 48 12.31 7.27 -17.09
C LYS A 48 11.91 7.53 -15.64
N GLY A 49 10.91 6.82 -15.14
CA GLY A 49 10.39 6.98 -13.77
C GLY A 49 11.48 6.82 -12.71
N ARG A 50 11.34 7.54 -11.59
CA ARG A 50 12.21 7.36 -10.42
C ARG A 50 11.79 6.10 -9.67
N VAL A 51 12.73 5.20 -9.42
CA VAL A 51 12.51 4.03 -8.55
C VAL A 51 12.16 4.50 -7.15
N LEU A 52 11.15 3.87 -6.55
CA LEU A 52 10.74 4.19 -5.18
C LEU A 52 11.84 3.83 -4.18
N ALA A 53 11.96 4.64 -3.15
CA ALA A 53 12.86 4.34 -2.02
C ALA A 53 12.37 3.09 -1.26
N ASN A 54 13.29 2.34 -0.66
CA ASN A 54 12.97 1.11 0.10
C ASN A 54 11.92 1.37 1.19
N SER A 55 11.98 2.51 1.87
CA SER A 55 11.02 2.94 2.89
C SER A 55 9.59 3.16 2.36
N ARG A 56 9.39 3.11 1.04
CA ARG A 56 8.09 3.26 0.40
C ARG A 56 7.59 1.98 -0.27
N LEU A 57 8.38 0.91 -0.24
CA LEU A 57 7.97 -0.37 -0.79
C LEU A 57 6.94 -1.02 0.15
N HIS A 58 5.80 -1.41 -0.39
CA HIS A 58 4.72 -2.02 0.38
C HIS A 58 3.72 -2.74 -0.53
N VAL A 59 2.95 -3.63 0.06
CA VAL A 59 1.69 -4.14 -0.50
C VAL A 59 0.56 -3.46 0.25
N THR A 60 -0.27 -2.66 -0.42
CA THR A 60 -1.49 -2.10 0.19
C THR A 60 -2.51 -3.21 0.39
N LEU A 61 -3.05 -3.37 1.60
CA LEU A 61 -4.10 -4.34 1.94
C LEU A 61 -5.50 -3.71 1.83
N HIS A 62 -5.70 -2.59 2.51
CA HIS A 62 -6.91 -1.76 2.48
C HIS A 62 -6.52 -0.30 2.45
N PHE A 63 -7.16 0.45 1.56
CA PHE A 63 -7.00 1.90 1.45
C PHE A 63 -8.20 2.60 2.10
N PHE A 64 -7.94 3.56 2.99
CA PHE A 64 -8.96 4.23 3.79
C PHE A 64 -9.20 5.69 3.41
N GLY A 65 -8.64 6.13 2.29
CA GLY A 65 -8.90 7.48 1.75
C GLY A 65 -7.76 8.46 1.96
N ASP A 66 -7.99 9.62 1.34
CA ASP A 66 -7.16 10.82 1.48
C ASP A 66 -7.90 11.81 2.40
N HIS A 67 -7.20 12.38 3.40
CA HIS A 67 -7.76 13.20 4.47
C HIS A 67 -7.05 14.55 4.57
N VAL A 68 -7.75 15.56 5.08
CA VAL A 68 -7.18 16.84 5.50
C VAL A 68 -6.78 16.71 6.97
N GLY A 69 -5.50 16.50 7.22
CA GLY A 69 -4.99 16.13 8.56
C GLY A 69 -5.27 14.65 8.89
N LEU A 70 -4.59 14.16 9.92
CA LEU A 70 -4.74 12.78 10.38
C LEU A 70 -6.11 12.58 11.05
N PRO A 71 -6.99 11.70 10.54
CA PRO A 71 -8.32 11.45 11.12
C PRO A 71 -8.20 10.51 12.33
N GLN A 72 -7.89 11.04 13.50
CA GLN A 72 -7.57 10.25 14.70
C GLN A 72 -8.65 9.23 15.07
N ALA A 73 -9.93 9.60 15.02
CA ALA A 73 -11.02 8.68 15.32
C ALA A 73 -11.05 7.46 14.38
N LEU A 74 -10.70 7.65 13.10
CA LEU A 74 -10.57 6.55 12.14
C LEU A 74 -9.34 5.69 12.46
N VAL A 75 -8.21 6.30 12.80
CA VAL A 75 -6.99 5.59 13.22
C VAL A 75 -7.27 4.70 14.43
N ASP A 76 -8.01 5.21 15.43
CA ASP A 76 -8.37 4.47 16.64
C ASP A 76 -9.29 3.29 16.33
N ALA A 77 -10.33 3.49 15.50
CA ALA A 77 -11.25 2.44 15.08
C ALA A 77 -10.55 1.33 14.28
N LEU A 78 -9.70 1.70 13.32
CA LEU A 78 -8.90 0.75 12.54
C LEU A 78 -7.92 -0.03 13.42
N SER A 79 -7.33 0.64 14.41
CA SER A 79 -6.41 0.00 15.36
C SER A 79 -7.11 -0.99 16.26
N ALA A 80 -8.31 -0.68 16.73
CA ALA A 80 -9.14 -1.58 17.53
C ALA A 80 -9.47 -2.86 16.75
N ALA A 81 -9.98 -2.72 15.52
CA ALA A 81 -10.30 -3.86 14.66
C ALA A 81 -9.07 -4.72 14.35
N ALA A 82 -7.94 -4.09 14.01
CA ALA A 82 -6.69 -4.77 13.70
C ALA A 82 -6.12 -5.56 14.89
N SER A 83 -6.28 -5.05 16.11
CA SER A 83 -5.79 -5.68 17.35
C SER A 83 -6.49 -6.98 17.71
N GLN A 84 -7.68 -7.22 17.13
CA GLN A 84 -8.44 -8.46 17.33
C GLN A 84 -8.09 -9.55 16.29
N LEU A 85 -7.24 -9.24 15.31
CA LEU A 85 -6.87 -10.17 14.27
C LEU A 85 -5.73 -11.08 14.74
N HIS A 86 -5.99 -12.38 14.80
CA HIS A 86 -4.99 -13.42 15.03
C HIS A 86 -4.75 -14.18 13.72
N HIS A 87 -3.53 -14.22 13.26
CA HIS A 87 -3.16 -14.92 12.04
C HIS A 87 -1.69 -15.33 12.10
N ALA A 88 -1.41 -16.55 11.63
CA ALA A 88 -0.03 -17.04 11.55
C ALA A 88 0.81 -16.23 10.54
N PRO A 89 2.13 -16.11 10.76
CA PRO A 89 3.05 -15.60 9.75
C PRO A 89 2.99 -16.44 8.47
N PHE A 90 3.10 -15.79 7.30
CA PHE A 90 3.00 -16.45 5.99
C PHE A 90 4.02 -15.91 5.00
N ASP A 91 4.27 -16.64 3.94
CA ASP A 91 5.16 -16.22 2.87
C ASP A 91 4.37 -15.60 1.72
N VAL A 92 4.99 -14.62 1.07
CA VAL A 92 4.50 -14.02 -0.18
C VAL A 92 5.59 -14.15 -1.25
N ARG A 93 5.15 -14.42 -2.49
CA ARG A 93 6.03 -14.60 -3.64
C ARG A 93 5.61 -13.69 -4.79
N PHE A 94 6.53 -12.87 -5.25
CA PHE A 94 6.38 -12.00 -6.40
C PHE A 94 7.33 -12.45 -7.50
N ASP A 95 6.80 -12.84 -8.66
CA ASP A 95 7.55 -13.50 -9.74
C ASP A 95 7.31 -12.89 -11.12
N HIS A 96 6.54 -11.79 -11.20
CA HIS A 96 6.29 -11.04 -12.43
C HIS A 96 6.42 -9.53 -12.21
N ALA A 97 6.81 -8.83 -13.27
CA ALA A 97 6.75 -7.38 -13.33
C ALA A 97 5.87 -6.94 -14.50
N MET A 98 5.06 -5.88 -14.31
CA MET A 98 4.19 -5.33 -15.34
C MET A 98 3.75 -3.90 -15.04
N SER A 99 3.19 -3.20 -16.01
CA SER A 99 2.50 -1.94 -15.76
C SER A 99 1.00 -2.14 -15.61
N PHE A 100 0.41 -1.43 -14.65
CA PHE A 100 -1.04 -1.25 -14.63
C PHE A 100 -1.47 -0.12 -15.57
N ALA A 101 -2.70 -0.19 -16.08
CA ALA A 101 -3.21 0.77 -17.04
C ALA A 101 -3.17 2.23 -16.56
N GLY A 102 -3.50 2.54 -15.33
CA GLY A 102 -3.35 3.84 -14.68
C GLY A 102 -3.52 5.10 -15.55
N ARG A 103 -3.19 6.27 -15.02
CA ARG A 103 -3.19 7.52 -15.79
C ARG A 103 -2.07 7.49 -16.84
N PRO A 104 -2.30 7.90 -18.13
CA PRO A 104 -1.35 7.72 -19.24
C PRO A 104 0.08 8.23 -19.00
N ARG A 105 0.25 9.30 -18.24
CA ARG A 105 1.56 9.87 -17.92
C ARG A 105 2.19 9.33 -16.63
N ARG A 106 1.47 8.49 -15.89
CA ARG A 106 1.88 8.01 -14.56
C ARG A 106 1.34 6.61 -14.27
N ARG A 107 1.69 5.65 -15.13
CA ARG A 107 1.31 4.25 -14.93
C ARG A 107 2.22 3.61 -13.88
N PRO A 108 1.68 2.93 -12.89
CA PRO A 108 2.51 2.20 -11.94
C PRO A 108 3.11 0.97 -12.65
N PHE A 109 4.43 0.84 -12.56
CA PHE A 109 5.18 -0.37 -12.90
C PHE A 109 5.39 -1.14 -11.59
N VAL A 110 4.92 -2.37 -11.55
CA VAL A 110 4.71 -3.10 -10.29
C VAL A 110 5.26 -4.52 -10.36
N LEU A 111 5.54 -5.09 -9.18
CA LEU A 111 5.65 -6.53 -9.00
C LEU A 111 4.27 -7.14 -8.77
N ARG A 112 4.08 -8.33 -9.33
CA ARG A 112 2.91 -9.20 -9.17
C ARG A 112 3.39 -10.60 -8.82
N GLY A 113 2.56 -11.37 -8.11
CA GLY A 113 2.75 -12.78 -7.90
C GLY A 113 1.69 -13.59 -8.63
N SER A 114 1.96 -14.88 -8.82
CA SER A 114 0.97 -15.87 -9.22
C SER A 114 -0.09 -16.06 -8.13
N ASP A 115 -1.22 -16.65 -8.49
CA ASP A 115 -2.29 -16.94 -7.52
C ASP A 115 -1.80 -17.86 -6.39
N GLU A 116 -0.99 -18.86 -6.71
CA GLU A 116 -0.37 -19.75 -5.72
C GLU A 116 0.58 -18.98 -4.80
N GLY A 117 1.47 -18.15 -5.37
CA GLY A 117 2.45 -17.37 -4.60
C GLY A 117 1.85 -16.32 -3.67
N LEU A 118 0.58 -15.96 -3.89
CA LEU A 118 -0.15 -14.96 -3.10
C LEU A 118 -1.37 -15.52 -2.37
N ALA A 119 -1.60 -16.84 -2.39
CA ALA A 119 -2.78 -17.47 -1.76
C ALA A 119 -2.88 -17.11 -0.26
N ALA A 120 -1.81 -17.28 0.49
CA ALA A 120 -1.79 -16.94 1.92
C ALA A 120 -2.05 -15.43 2.19
N LEU A 121 -1.57 -14.55 1.30
CA LEU A 121 -1.89 -13.13 1.38
C LEU A 121 -3.38 -12.86 1.14
N MET A 122 -4.00 -13.58 0.21
CA MET A 122 -5.44 -13.45 -0.05
C MET A 122 -6.26 -13.91 1.14
N ASP A 123 -5.87 -15.01 1.80
CA ASP A 123 -6.50 -15.51 3.02
C ASP A 123 -6.35 -14.52 4.18
N PHE A 124 -5.14 -14.01 4.40
CA PHE A 124 -4.89 -12.98 5.39
C PHE A 124 -5.75 -11.72 5.16
N ARG A 125 -5.79 -11.25 3.91
CA ARG A 125 -6.59 -10.06 3.58
C ARG A 125 -8.07 -10.29 3.79
N ARG A 126 -8.59 -11.52 3.53
CA ARG A 126 -9.97 -11.89 3.83
C ARG A 126 -10.23 -11.83 5.34
N ALA A 127 -9.37 -12.42 6.18
CA ALA A 127 -9.49 -12.38 7.63
C ALA A 127 -9.46 -10.93 8.18
N LEU A 128 -8.60 -10.07 7.62
CA LEU A 128 -8.55 -8.65 7.97
C LEU A 128 -9.85 -7.93 7.58
N SER A 129 -10.42 -8.25 6.41
CA SER A 129 -11.72 -7.69 5.98
C SER A 129 -12.83 -8.09 6.92
N GLU A 130 -12.87 -9.35 7.35
CA GLU A 130 -13.85 -9.87 8.32
C GLU A 130 -13.72 -9.20 9.68
N ALA A 131 -12.49 -8.88 10.12
CA ALA A 131 -12.26 -8.12 11.35
C ALA A 131 -12.83 -6.70 11.25
N LEU A 132 -12.58 -6.01 10.13
CA LEU A 132 -13.15 -4.68 9.87
C LEU A 132 -14.69 -4.70 9.86
N VAL A 133 -15.28 -5.70 9.21
CA VAL A 133 -16.75 -5.85 9.17
C VAL A 133 -17.34 -6.09 10.57
N ARG A 134 -16.73 -6.94 11.40
CA ARG A 134 -17.17 -7.19 12.78
C ARG A 134 -17.21 -5.91 13.62
N ASP A 135 -16.29 -4.99 13.37
CA ASP A 135 -16.20 -3.70 14.08
C ASP A 135 -17.00 -2.58 13.41
N GLY A 136 -17.92 -2.91 12.48
CA GLY A 136 -18.81 -1.93 11.81
C GLY A 136 -18.11 -1.05 10.75
N LEU A 137 -16.94 -1.46 10.28
CA LEU A 137 -16.15 -0.74 9.27
C LEU A 137 -16.31 -1.35 7.87
N ASP A 138 -17.43 -2.04 7.61
CA ASP A 138 -17.75 -2.70 6.33
C ASP A 138 -17.69 -1.76 5.13
N HIS A 139 -18.14 -0.50 5.30
CA HIS A 139 -18.10 0.55 4.28
C HIS A 139 -16.67 0.92 3.83
N LEU A 140 -15.65 0.56 4.58
CA LEU A 140 -14.23 0.79 4.25
C LEU A 140 -13.59 -0.42 3.54
N VAL A 141 -14.29 -1.56 3.46
CA VAL A 141 -13.76 -2.77 2.85
C VAL A 141 -13.90 -2.72 1.32
N GLN A 142 -12.77 -2.74 0.60
CA GLN A 142 -12.81 -2.78 -0.86
C GLN A 142 -13.00 -4.22 -1.34
N ALA A 143 -14.00 -4.43 -2.23
CA ALA A 143 -14.28 -5.74 -2.81
C ALA A 143 -13.17 -6.22 -3.78
N ARG A 144 -12.54 -5.28 -4.50
CA ARG A 144 -11.48 -5.59 -5.46
C ARG A 144 -10.11 -5.42 -4.80
N PHE A 145 -9.30 -6.46 -4.91
CA PHE A 145 -7.94 -6.47 -4.42
C PHE A 145 -6.99 -7.09 -5.44
N THR A 146 -5.94 -6.36 -5.76
CA THR A 146 -4.89 -6.80 -6.67
C THR A 146 -3.55 -6.62 -5.99
N PRO A 147 -3.01 -7.66 -5.31
CA PRO A 147 -1.75 -7.55 -4.59
C PRO A 147 -0.62 -7.14 -5.52
N HIS A 148 0.15 -6.13 -5.13
CA HIS A 148 1.30 -5.66 -5.91
C HIS A 148 2.25 -4.82 -5.05
N VAL A 149 3.51 -4.73 -5.49
CA VAL A 149 4.48 -3.76 -4.98
C VAL A 149 4.82 -2.79 -6.09
N THR A 150 4.58 -1.50 -5.89
CA THR A 150 4.94 -0.48 -6.87
C THR A 150 6.43 -0.22 -6.85
N LEU A 151 7.07 -0.31 -8.03
CA LEU A 151 8.50 -0.07 -8.23
C LEU A 151 8.79 1.38 -8.62
N LEU A 152 8.03 1.90 -9.57
CA LEU A 152 8.13 3.26 -10.12
C LEU A 152 6.86 3.64 -10.87
N TYR A 153 6.76 4.87 -11.31
CA TYR A 153 5.71 5.35 -12.22
C TYR A 153 6.35 5.80 -13.53
N ASP A 154 5.80 5.32 -14.66
CA ASP A 154 6.31 5.65 -15.99
C ASP A 154 5.16 5.82 -16.99
N PRO A 155 5.27 6.66 -18.03
CA PRO A 155 4.25 6.74 -19.08
C PRO A 155 4.19 5.48 -19.97
N GLN A 156 5.26 4.68 -20.04
CA GLN A 156 5.30 3.48 -20.86
C GLN A 156 4.49 2.36 -20.21
N LEU A 157 3.72 1.65 -21.04
CA LEU A 157 3.02 0.44 -20.65
C LEU A 157 3.92 -0.77 -20.95
N ARG A 158 4.15 -1.63 -19.96
CA ARG A 158 4.90 -2.88 -20.11
C ARG A 158 4.01 -4.07 -19.86
N PRO A 159 3.99 -5.06 -20.77
CA PRO A 159 3.26 -6.30 -20.55
C PRO A 159 3.85 -7.08 -19.37
N PRO A 160 3.11 -8.08 -18.85
CA PRO A 160 3.66 -8.99 -17.85
C PRO A 160 4.92 -9.70 -18.37
N GLN A 161 5.95 -9.75 -17.53
CA GLN A 161 7.18 -10.49 -17.77
C GLN A 161 7.63 -11.20 -16.50
N PRO A 162 8.17 -12.42 -16.60
CA PRO A 162 8.72 -13.12 -15.46
C PRO A 162 9.97 -12.42 -14.91
N ILE A 163 10.16 -12.53 -13.62
CA ILE A 163 11.38 -12.12 -12.92
C ILE A 163 11.87 -13.24 -12.03
N GLU A 164 13.12 -13.15 -11.57
CA GLU A 164 13.58 -14.00 -10.46
C GLU A 164 12.67 -13.76 -9.25
N PRO A 165 12.07 -14.82 -8.69
CA PRO A 165 11.11 -14.69 -7.63
C PRO A 165 11.68 -14.01 -6.39
N ILE A 166 10.93 -13.04 -5.86
CA ILE A 166 11.23 -12.39 -4.60
C ILE A 166 10.24 -12.89 -3.57
N VAL A 167 10.75 -13.52 -2.52
CA VAL A 167 9.96 -14.14 -1.44
C VAL A 167 10.36 -13.52 -0.12
N TRP A 168 9.37 -13.24 0.75
CA TRP A 168 9.64 -12.90 2.15
C TRP A 168 8.55 -13.41 3.07
N ARG A 169 8.93 -13.62 4.32
CA ARG A 169 8.03 -14.01 5.40
C ARG A 169 7.36 -12.77 5.98
N VAL A 170 6.05 -12.70 5.86
CA VAL A 170 5.23 -11.66 6.51
C VAL A 170 5.07 -12.03 7.98
N ARG A 171 5.57 -11.16 8.87
CA ARG A 171 5.52 -11.34 10.33
C ARG A 171 4.70 -10.27 11.04
N GLU A 172 4.33 -9.22 10.34
CA GLU A 172 3.51 -8.11 10.83
C GLU A 172 2.79 -7.43 9.67
N PHE A 173 1.72 -6.71 10.01
CA PHE A 173 1.14 -5.69 9.13
C PHE A 173 1.07 -4.36 9.84
N VAL A 174 0.91 -3.29 9.08
CA VAL A 174 1.04 -1.93 9.59
C VAL A 174 -0.10 -1.04 9.13
N LEU A 175 -0.50 -0.09 9.96
CA LEU A 175 -1.29 1.07 9.55
C LEU A 175 -0.31 2.19 9.18
N VAL A 176 -0.44 2.70 7.97
CA VAL A 176 0.46 3.71 7.43
C VAL A 176 -0.30 4.99 7.14
N ASP A 177 0.25 6.11 7.60
CA ASP A 177 -0.04 7.43 7.07
C ASP A 177 0.99 7.81 6.01
N SER A 178 0.54 8.01 4.78
CA SER A 178 1.39 8.51 3.69
C SER A 178 1.17 10.01 3.53
N LEU A 179 2.16 10.80 3.96
CA LEU A 179 2.12 12.25 3.85
C LEU A 179 2.13 12.69 2.38
N ILE A 180 0.99 13.20 1.92
CA ILE A 180 0.77 13.56 0.51
C ILE A 180 1.69 14.71 0.13
N GLY A 181 2.40 14.57 -1.00
CA GLY A 181 3.37 15.56 -1.47
C GLY A 181 4.76 15.46 -0.84
N GLN A 182 4.93 14.78 0.30
CA GLN A 182 6.21 14.67 1.01
C GLN A 182 6.99 13.40 0.68
N SER A 183 6.42 12.46 -0.09
CA SER A 183 7.02 11.16 -0.42
C SER A 183 7.45 10.35 0.83
N ARG A 184 6.73 10.49 1.93
CA ARG A 184 7.03 9.89 3.22
C ARG A 184 5.88 9.02 3.70
N HIS A 185 6.19 7.81 4.17
CA HIS A 185 5.28 6.90 4.87
C HIS A 185 5.64 6.90 6.36
N VAL A 186 4.64 7.07 7.21
CA VAL A 186 4.76 7.07 8.67
C VAL A 186 3.95 5.87 9.18
N PRO A 187 4.58 4.81 9.69
CA PRO A 187 3.85 3.75 10.38
C PRO A 187 3.22 4.31 11.66
N LEU A 188 1.89 4.22 11.78
CA LEU A 188 1.14 4.67 12.95
C LEU A 188 1.03 3.55 13.99
N ALA A 189 0.82 2.32 13.54
CA ALA A 189 0.72 1.15 14.39
C ALA A 189 1.19 -0.12 13.65
N ARG A 190 1.58 -1.15 14.41
CA ARG A 190 2.07 -2.44 13.91
C ARG A 190 1.44 -3.57 14.70
N TRP A 191 1.07 -4.64 14.02
CA TRP A 191 0.50 -5.84 14.62
C TRP A 191 1.33 -7.05 14.19
N PRO A 192 2.01 -7.71 15.14
CA PRO A 192 2.72 -8.94 14.83
C PRO A 192 1.74 -10.06 14.51
N LEU A 193 2.11 -10.90 13.55
CA LEU A 193 1.40 -12.14 13.25
C LEU A 193 1.96 -13.24 14.16
N GLN A 194 1.06 -14.02 14.76
CA GLN A 194 1.38 -15.06 15.72
C GLN A 194 0.59 -16.32 15.40
N ASP A 195 1.19 -17.47 15.61
CA ASP A 195 0.48 -18.73 15.53
C ASP A 195 -0.62 -18.79 16.62
N ALA A 196 -1.78 -19.31 16.28
CA ALA A 196 -2.93 -19.39 17.19
C ALA A 196 -2.66 -20.14 18.50
N SER A 197 -1.52 -20.86 18.59
CA SER A 197 -1.08 -21.64 19.76
C SER A 197 -0.32 -20.82 20.81
N ALA A 198 -0.04 -19.53 20.60
CA ALA A 198 0.78 -18.71 21.53
C ALA A 198 -0.07 -17.87 22.51
N ALA A 199 -1.39 -18.05 22.52
CA ALA A 199 -2.35 -17.30 23.36
C ALA A 199 -3.05 -18.21 24.39
N ALA A 200 -2.31 -19.16 24.99
CA ALA A 200 -2.80 -19.98 26.11
C ALA A 200 -1.97 -19.73 27.36
#